data_b27bd2b22b77cdd264472b2c21d9ef67
#
_entry.id   b27bd2b22b77cdd264472b2c21d9ef67
#
_cell.length_a   1.000
_cell.length_b   1.000
_cell.length_c   1.000
_cell.angle_alpha   90.00
_cell.angle_beta   90.00
_cell.angle_gamma   90.00
#
_symmetry.space_group_name_H-M   'P 1'
#
loop_
_entity.id
_entity.type
_entity.pdbx_description
1 polymer ?
#
loop_
_entity_poly.entity_id
_entity_poly.type
_entity_poly.pdbx_seq_one_letter_code
_entity_poly.pdbx_strand_id
1 'polypeptide(L)'
;MNRGDYKNQKHPMVWGYRNVWFDFEPSIANLMIPCSLNDLDLMHETFMSCFTTQKKASFPSPTYDGPFSAWARQIQKDQRKLLATLLGEEFFIRHDNPNVRNSSGFIFIHAMLADGFLDEVEELKSHVQNN
;
A
#
# COMPACT_ATOMS: atom_id res chain seq x y z
N MET A 1 -8.99 18.34 16.18
CA MET A 1 -7.66 18.93 15.96
C MET A 1 -7.87 20.29 15.29
N ASN A 2 -7.31 21.37 15.83
CA ASN A 2 -7.57 22.70 15.31
C ASN A 2 -6.56 23.03 14.20
N ARG A 3 -7.00 23.43 13.01
CA ARG A 3 -6.15 23.85 11.86
C ARG A 3 -5.07 24.90 12.21
N GLY A 4 -5.20 25.59 13.34
CA GLY A 4 -4.25 26.62 13.78
C GLY A 4 -2.91 26.12 14.29
N ASP A 5 -2.83 24.86 14.72
CA ASP A 5 -1.65 24.34 15.43
C ASP A 5 -0.49 23.92 14.50
N TYR A 6 -0.73 23.85 13.17
CA TYR A 6 0.25 23.36 12.20
C TYR A 6 0.93 24.46 11.37
N LYS A 7 0.55 25.72 11.52
CA LYS A 7 1.03 26.83 10.67
C LYS A 7 2.53 27.10 10.72
N ASN A 8 3.26 26.53 11.68
CA ASN A 8 4.72 26.74 11.85
C ASN A 8 5.54 25.45 11.90
N GLN A 9 4.97 24.29 11.63
CA GLN A 9 5.69 23.02 11.54
C GLN A 9 5.77 22.54 10.09
N LYS A 10 6.85 21.85 9.72
CA LYS A 10 6.88 21.07 8.46
C LYS A 10 5.63 20.21 8.43
N HIS A 11 4.76 20.44 7.45
CA HIS A 11 3.51 19.70 7.34
C HIS A 11 3.81 18.20 7.27
N PRO A 12 3.27 17.37 8.19
CA PRO A 12 3.47 15.94 8.13
C PRO A 12 2.85 15.40 6.83
N MET A 13 3.47 14.37 6.26
CA MET A 13 2.89 13.61 5.16
C MET A 13 2.07 12.46 5.71
N VAL A 14 0.91 12.25 5.13
CA VAL A 14 0.08 11.06 5.35
C VAL A 14 0.34 10.09 4.20
N TRP A 15 0.62 8.84 4.53
CA TRP A 15 0.83 7.77 3.56
C TRP A 15 -0.26 6.70 3.73
N GLY A 16 -1.18 6.66 2.76
CA GLY A 16 -2.10 5.55 2.61
C GLY A 16 -1.44 4.47 1.75
N TYR A 17 -1.32 3.23 2.22
CA TYR A 17 -0.82 2.13 1.41
C TYR A 17 -1.97 1.23 0.95
N ARG A 18 -1.91 0.83 -0.31
CA ARG A 18 -2.89 -0.08 -0.89
C ARG A 18 -2.61 -1.51 -0.44
N ASN A 19 -3.51 -2.07 0.33
CA ASN A 19 -3.39 -3.40 0.93
C ASN A 19 -4.56 -4.33 0.54
N VAL A 20 -4.84 -5.29 1.39
CA VAL A 20 -5.88 -6.32 1.19
C VAL A 20 -7.30 -5.79 1.06
N TRP A 21 -7.55 -4.56 1.49
CA TRP A 21 -8.87 -3.91 1.42
C TRP A 21 -9.06 -3.08 0.15
N PHE A 22 -8.02 -2.95 -0.69
CA PHE A 22 -8.06 -2.17 -1.94
C PHE A 22 -8.55 -0.73 -1.73
N ASP A 23 -7.99 -0.05 -0.72
CA ASP A 23 -8.46 1.24 -0.21
C ASP A 23 -8.49 2.36 -1.25
N PHE A 24 -7.76 2.24 -2.36
CA PHE A 24 -7.75 3.16 -3.49
C PHE A 24 -7.38 2.47 -4.81
N GLU A 25 -7.74 3.08 -5.93
CA GLU A 25 -7.38 2.57 -7.25
C GLU A 25 -5.88 2.71 -7.53
N PRO A 26 -5.24 1.76 -8.24
CA PRO A 26 -3.81 1.81 -8.54
C PRO A 26 -3.35 3.11 -9.22
N SER A 27 -4.23 3.76 -9.99
CA SER A 27 -3.95 5.03 -10.70
C SER A 27 -3.73 6.22 -9.78
N ILE A 28 -4.18 6.15 -8.52
CA ILE A 28 -4.01 7.20 -7.51
C ILE A 28 -2.64 7.08 -6.81
N ALA A 29 -1.98 5.93 -6.91
CA ALA A 29 -0.66 5.75 -6.32
C ALA A 29 0.34 6.74 -6.94
N ASN A 30 0.98 7.54 -6.10
CA ASN A 30 2.01 8.50 -6.50
C ASN A 30 3.40 8.15 -5.97
N LEU A 31 3.51 7.09 -5.18
CA LEU A 31 4.76 6.51 -4.72
C LEU A 31 4.65 4.98 -4.79
N MET A 32 5.68 4.34 -5.35
CA MET A 32 5.73 2.90 -5.52
C MET A 32 7.05 2.37 -4.95
N ILE A 33 6.96 1.52 -3.92
CA ILE A 33 8.13 0.98 -3.24
C ILE A 33 8.40 -0.42 -3.78
N PRO A 34 9.55 -0.67 -4.43
CA PRO A 34 9.93 -1.99 -4.89
C PRO A 34 10.29 -2.89 -3.71
N CYS A 35 9.83 -4.12 -3.74
CA CYS A 35 10.14 -5.16 -2.76
C CYS A 35 10.77 -6.36 -3.47
N SER A 36 11.90 -6.82 -2.96
CA SER A 36 12.49 -8.10 -3.39
C SER A 36 11.68 -9.28 -2.86
N LEU A 37 11.96 -10.48 -3.34
CA LEU A 37 11.34 -11.69 -2.79
C LEU A 37 11.65 -11.85 -1.29
N ASN A 38 12.88 -11.55 -0.91
CA ASN A 38 13.32 -11.61 0.49
C ASN A 38 12.56 -10.61 1.38
N ASP A 39 12.29 -9.39 0.90
CA ASP A 39 11.49 -8.41 1.65
C ASP A 39 10.06 -8.91 1.86
N LEU A 40 9.46 -9.50 0.83
CA LEU A 40 8.12 -10.07 0.90
C LEU A 40 8.04 -11.25 1.88
N ASP A 41 9.06 -12.10 1.88
CA ASP A 41 9.15 -13.24 2.80
C ASP A 41 9.37 -12.76 4.24
N LEU A 42 10.28 -11.82 4.44
CA LEU A 42 10.55 -11.23 5.76
C LEU A 42 9.31 -10.55 6.35
N MET A 43 8.57 -9.78 5.56
CA MET A 43 7.32 -9.17 6.03
C MET A 43 6.30 -10.24 6.47
N HIS A 44 6.13 -11.30 5.69
CA HIS A 44 5.24 -12.40 6.05
C HIS A 44 5.68 -13.12 7.32
N GLU A 45 6.94 -13.52 7.42
CA GLU A 45 7.49 -14.23 8.58
C GLU A 45 7.43 -13.37 9.85
N THR A 46 7.75 -12.08 9.75
CA THR A 46 7.64 -11.14 10.85
C THR A 46 6.21 -11.01 11.33
N PHE A 47 5.26 -10.87 10.41
CA PHE A 47 3.84 -10.83 10.77
C PHE A 47 3.42 -12.10 11.50
N MET A 48 3.76 -13.27 10.95
CA MET A 48 3.41 -14.55 11.55
C MET A 48 4.07 -14.80 12.91
N SER A 49 5.25 -14.25 13.15
CA SER A 49 5.94 -14.38 14.44
C SER A 49 5.42 -13.41 15.49
N CYS A 50 5.16 -12.15 15.11
CA CYS A 50 4.77 -11.08 16.04
C CYS A 50 3.26 -11.12 16.38
N PHE A 51 2.42 -11.51 15.43
CA PHE A 51 0.96 -11.52 15.61
C PHE A 51 0.43 -12.96 15.77
N THR A 52 0.77 -13.59 16.89
CA THR A 52 0.47 -14.99 17.16
C THR A 52 -1.01 -15.34 17.09
N THR A 53 -1.90 -14.41 17.44
CA THR A 53 -3.36 -14.58 17.32
C THR A 53 -3.83 -14.68 15.87
N GLN A 54 -3.08 -14.12 14.93
CA GLN A 54 -3.40 -14.10 13.50
C GLN A 54 -2.92 -15.36 12.76
N LYS A 55 -2.09 -16.20 13.39
CA LYS A 55 -1.58 -17.44 12.77
C LYS A 55 -2.68 -18.41 12.29
N LYS A 56 -3.79 -18.43 13.02
CA LYS A 56 -4.94 -19.32 12.75
C LYS A 56 -6.15 -18.57 12.22
N ALA A 57 -6.05 -17.25 12.09
CA ALA A 57 -7.12 -16.43 11.57
C ALA A 57 -7.04 -16.40 10.05
N SER A 58 -8.11 -16.83 9.38
CA SER A 58 -8.27 -16.63 7.96
C SER A 58 -8.75 -15.22 7.68
N PHE A 59 -8.21 -14.59 6.63
CA PHE A 59 -8.72 -13.32 6.15
C PHE A 59 -10.15 -13.48 5.65
N PRO A 60 -11.10 -12.61 6.05
CA PRO A 60 -12.50 -12.74 5.66
C PRO A 60 -12.70 -12.38 4.18
N SER A 61 -12.49 -13.35 3.31
CA SER A 61 -12.66 -13.21 1.87
C SER A 61 -13.40 -14.42 1.30
N PRO A 62 -14.33 -14.25 0.37
CA PRO A 62 -14.99 -15.38 -0.29
C PRO A 62 -14.07 -16.16 -1.23
N THR A 63 -12.94 -15.60 -1.62
CA THR A 63 -12.02 -16.14 -2.62
C THR A 63 -10.65 -16.53 -2.08
N TYR A 64 -10.36 -16.20 -0.83
CA TYR A 64 -9.07 -16.46 -0.20
C TYR A 64 -9.26 -17.06 1.19
N ASP A 65 -8.60 -18.19 1.43
CA ASP A 65 -8.52 -18.84 2.74
C ASP A 65 -7.05 -18.89 3.18
N GLY A 66 -6.70 -18.12 4.20
CA GLY A 66 -5.34 -18.02 4.69
C GLY A 66 -5.06 -16.75 5.48
N PRO A 67 -3.85 -16.62 6.02
CA PRO A 67 -3.49 -15.46 6.86
C PRO A 67 -3.40 -14.18 6.05
N PHE A 68 -3.76 -13.07 6.70
CA PHE A 68 -3.70 -11.71 6.14
C PHE A 68 -2.38 -11.41 5.41
N SER A 69 -1.24 -11.76 6.00
CA SER A 69 0.08 -11.46 5.44
C SER A 69 0.39 -12.20 4.14
N ALA A 70 -0.15 -13.41 3.95
CA ALA A 70 0.01 -14.13 2.70
C ALA A 70 -0.82 -13.48 1.58
N TRP A 71 -2.01 -12.98 1.90
CA TRP A 71 -2.83 -12.22 0.94
C TRP A 71 -2.18 -10.88 0.59
N ALA A 72 -1.68 -10.13 1.58
CA ALA A 72 -0.94 -8.89 1.35
C ALA A 72 0.27 -9.12 0.42
N ARG A 73 1.04 -10.18 0.66
CA ARG A 73 2.15 -10.58 -0.22
C ARG A 73 1.70 -10.86 -1.66
N GLN A 74 0.55 -11.51 -1.84
CA GLN A 74 0.02 -11.77 -3.18
C GLN A 74 -0.35 -10.47 -3.89
N ILE A 75 -1.01 -9.55 -3.21
CA ILE A 75 -1.35 -8.22 -3.76
C ILE A 75 -0.10 -7.46 -4.21
N GLN A 76 0.97 -7.47 -3.40
CA GLN A 76 2.23 -6.82 -3.76
C GLN A 76 2.84 -7.41 -5.03
N LYS A 77 2.77 -8.74 -5.21
CA LYS A 77 3.18 -9.42 -6.44
C LYS A 77 2.29 -9.05 -7.63
N ASP A 78 0.99 -8.94 -7.43
CA ASP A 78 0.05 -8.58 -8.49
C ASP A 78 0.22 -7.11 -8.91
N GLN A 79 0.60 -6.22 -7.98
CA GLN A 79 1.00 -4.84 -8.30
C GLN A 79 2.26 -4.80 -9.18
N ARG A 80 3.24 -5.69 -8.94
CA ARG A 80 4.41 -5.84 -9.84
C ARG A 80 4.00 -6.32 -11.24
N LYS A 81 3.09 -7.29 -11.32
CA LYS A 81 2.56 -7.78 -12.62
C LYS A 81 1.80 -6.69 -13.36
N LEU A 82 0.99 -5.89 -12.65
CA LEU A 82 0.28 -4.76 -13.24
C LEU A 82 1.27 -3.79 -13.89
N LEU A 83 2.33 -3.41 -13.16
CA LEU A 83 3.37 -2.53 -13.71
C LEU A 83 4.08 -3.16 -14.91
N ALA A 84 4.35 -4.47 -14.89
CA ALA A 84 4.95 -5.16 -16.02
C ALA A 84 4.03 -5.18 -17.26
N THR A 85 2.73 -5.28 -17.05
CA THR A 85 1.75 -5.19 -18.14
C THR A 85 1.73 -3.80 -18.76
N LEU A 86 1.87 -2.74 -17.95
CA LEU A 86 1.80 -1.35 -18.42
C LEU A 86 3.12 -0.86 -19.02
N LEU A 87 4.25 -1.22 -18.44
CA LEU A 87 5.57 -0.68 -18.78
C LEU A 87 6.44 -1.65 -19.61
N GLY A 88 6.08 -2.93 -19.65
CA GLY A 88 6.87 -4.02 -20.21
C GLY A 88 7.95 -4.53 -19.26
N GLU A 89 8.35 -5.80 -19.40
CA GLU A 89 9.43 -6.40 -18.58
C GLU A 89 10.79 -5.74 -18.85
N GLU A 90 11.05 -5.24 -20.06
CA GLU A 90 12.28 -4.54 -20.43
C GLU A 90 12.53 -3.31 -19.55
N PHE A 91 11.47 -2.62 -19.09
CA PHE A 91 11.58 -1.50 -18.16
C PHE A 91 12.32 -1.92 -16.88
N PHE A 92 11.96 -3.07 -16.31
CA PHE A 92 12.57 -3.57 -15.09
C PHE A 92 14.00 -4.06 -15.34
N ILE A 93 14.22 -4.84 -16.40
CA ILE A 93 15.52 -5.40 -16.74
C ILE A 93 16.58 -4.30 -16.92
N ARG A 94 16.21 -3.19 -17.55
CA ARG A 94 17.10 -2.07 -17.88
C ARG A 94 17.09 -0.93 -16.88
N HIS A 95 16.28 -1.00 -15.83
CA HIS A 95 16.16 0.10 -14.88
C HIS A 95 17.46 0.32 -14.09
N ASP A 96 17.91 1.59 -13.93
CA ASP A 96 19.17 1.92 -13.26
C ASP A 96 19.18 1.51 -11.78
N ASN A 97 18.04 1.64 -11.10
CA ASN A 97 17.92 1.25 -9.70
C ASN A 97 17.85 -0.28 -9.54
N PRO A 98 18.82 -0.91 -8.86
CA PRO A 98 18.84 -2.36 -8.66
C PRO A 98 17.65 -2.90 -7.87
N ASN A 99 17.04 -2.10 -6.97
CA ASN A 99 15.85 -2.51 -6.23
C ASN A 99 14.65 -2.68 -7.17
N VAL A 100 14.53 -1.84 -8.19
CA VAL A 100 13.50 -1.98 -9.21
C VAL A 100 13.76 -3.19 -10.10
N ARG A 101 15.03 -3.39 -10.56
CA ARG A 101 15.40 -4.56 -11.37
C ARG A 101 15.10 -5.88 -10.68
N ASN A 102 15.36 -5.97 -9.38
CA ASN A 102 15.24 -7.18 -8.58
C ASN A 102 13.88 -7.28 -7.87
N SER A 103 12.94 -6.39 -8.20
CA SER A 103 11.64 -6.38 -7.55
C SER A 103 10.79 -7.60 -7.91
N SER A 104 10.25 -8.24 -6.89
CA SER A 104 9.25 -9.32 -6.98
C SER A 104 7.84 -8.85 -6.62
N GLY A 105 7.73 -7.67 -6.03
CA GLY A 105 6.50 -7.00 -5.66
C GLY A 105 6.69 -5.51 -5.55
N PHE A 106 5.56 -4.79 -5.42
CA PHE A 106 5.53 -3.36 -5.12
C PHE A 106 4.50 -3.06 -4.05
N ILE A 107 4.79 -2.06 -3.21
CA ILE A 107 3.81 -1.44 -2.34
C ILE A 107 3.39 -0.13 -2.99
N PHE A 108 2.11 0.01 -3.29
CA PHE A 108 1.53 1.23 -3.80
C PHE A 108 1.11 2.13 -2.66
N ILE A 109 1.54 3.38 -2.70
CA ILE A 109 1.28 4.40 -1.69
C ILE A 109 0.65 5.60 -2.35
N HIS A 110 -0.38 6.13 -1.70
CA HIS A 110 -0.89 7.46 -1.93
C HIS A 110 -0.35 8.38 -0.83
N ALA A 111 0.64 9.18 -1.16
CA ALA A 111 1.28 10.13 -0.26
C ALA A 111 0.68 11.52 -0.47
N MET A 112 0.23 12.18 0.60
CA MET A 112 -0.37 13.50 0.57
C MET A 112 0.10 14.34 1.76
N LEU A 113 0.01 15.65 1.67
CA LEU A 113 0.18 16.54 2.81
C LEU A 113 -1.03 16.40 3.76
N ALA A 114 -0.80 16.59 5.05
CA ALA A 114 -1.86 16.46 6.06
C ALA A 114 -3.08 17.37 5.78
N ASP A 115 -2.85 18.57 5.22
CA ASP A 115 -3.95 19.47 4.87
C ASP A 115 -4.82 18.88 3.75
N GLY A 116 -4.23 18.29 2.70
CA GLY A 116 -4.97 17.58 1.65
C GLY A 116 -5.78 16.41 2.18
N PHE A 117 -5.20 15.63 3.09
CA PHE A 117 -5.91 14.54 3.75
C PHE A 117 -7.13 15.03 4.55
N LEU A 118 -6.99 16.16 5.26
CA LEU A 118 -8.11 16.75 6.00
C LEU A 118 -9.22 17.27 5.08
N ASP A 119 -8.85 17.84 3.93
CA ASP A 119 -9.83 18.30 2.94
C ASP A 119 -10.63 17.11 2.36
N GLU A 120 -9.97 16.01 2.01
CA GLU A 120 -10.65 14.77 1.56
C GLU A 120 -11.59 14.19 2.63
N VAL A 121 -11.18 14.22 3.91
CA VAL A 121 -12.02 13.76 5.03
C VAL A 121 -13.26 14.65 5.22
N GLU A 122 -13.12 15.97 5.06
CA GLU A 122 -14.26 16.89 5.14
C GLU A 122 -15.25 16.70 3.99
N GLU A 123 -14.73 16.48 2.78
CA GLU A 123 -15.54 16.17 1.61
C GLU A 123 -16.33 14.87 1.81
N LEU A 124 -15.67 13.81 2.29
CA LEU A 124 -16.31 12.53 2.59
C LEU A 124 -17.43 12.69 3.63
N LYS A 125 -17.19 13.46 4.71
CA LYS A 125 -18.23 13.74 5.72
C LYS A 125 -19.45 14.45 5.15
N SER A 126 -19.24 15.39 4.24
CA SER A 126 -20.33 16.12 3.59
C SER A 126 -21.20 15.21 2.73
N HIS A 127 -20.60 14.23 2.04
CA HIS A 127 -21.32 13.24 1.25
C HIS A 127 -22.15 12.27 2.11
N VAL A 128 -21.59 11.84 3.26
CA VAL A 128 -22.30 10.92 4.19
C VAL A 128 -23.47 11.58 4.90
N GLN A 129 -23.40 12.91 5.15
CA GLN A 129 -24.48 13.64 5.82
C GLN A 129 -25.64 14.00 4.88
N ASN A 130 -25.44 13.98 3.57
CA ASN A 130 -26.42 14.34 2.56
C ASN A 130 -27.17 13.14 1.94
N ASN A 131 -26.87 11.91 2.39
CA ASN A 131 -27.54 10.67 2.04
C ASN A 131 -28.23 10.07 3.26
#